data_1d47ad0294025631c92de666f909f665
#
_entry.id   1d47ad0294025631c92de666f909f665
#
_cell.length_a   1.000
_cell.length_b   1.000
_cell.length_c   1.000
_cell.angle_alpha   90.00
_cell.angle_beta   90.00
_cell.angle_gamma   90.00
#
_symmetry.space_group_name_H-M   'P 1'
#
loop_
_entity.id
_entity.type
_entity.pdbx_description
1 polymer ?
#
loop_
_entity_poly.entity_id
_entity_poly.type
_entity_poly.pdbx_seq_one_letter_code
_entity_poly.pdbx_strand_id
1 'polypeptide(L)'
;MRPITAAEHLAFIEKQPSVSFLQTPSWARVKTEWRSESIGWFDSTQGGALVGAALVLHRPVPKLERYTLAYLPEGPSIDWSGDLEPWLTPLATYLKKNRAFGIRIGPRVTTATWSAAQVKDGIADDTVQRLNQLTPTHRDATGARVVAQLRAAGWKPQSPEDGFGAGQPQYNFIIPLAHEDGAPKTEDEVLKGMNQLWRRNIKKSAKMGVEVSVATPSKPAGGEFDADLSAFHDLYVHTAERDHFTPRRRDYFKTMFAAMSAEDPERIKLFIARHEGDVVAATIMVRVGQYAWYSYGASSTEKRDVRGSNALQWAMIQDALAAGATSYDLRGITPTLSADDSPVGLIQFKVGTGGEAVEYAGEWDLPLNKPIYTAFDVYMKRR
;
A
#
# COMPACT_ATOMS: atom_id res chain seq x y z
N MET A 1 -0.50 -17.55 21.30
CA MET A 1 -0.84 -17.33 19.87
C MET A 1 -1.56 -18.55 19.33
N ARG A 2 -2.60 -18.38 18.50
CA ARG A 2 -3.38 -19.45 17.83
C ARG A 2 -4.00 -18.95 16.53
N PRO A 3 -4.48 -19.85 15.65
CA PRO A 3 -5.36 -19.45 14.55
C PRO A 3 -6.62 -18.77 15.08
N ILE A 4 -7.12 -17.80 14.33
CA ILE A 4 -8.37 -17.09 14.60
C ILE A 4 -9.25 -17.14 13.35
N THR A 5 -10.54 -16.98 13.52
CA THR A 5 -11.49 -16.88 12.42
C THR A 5 -11.36 -15.52 11.71
N ALA A 6 -11.86 -15.43 10.49
CA ALA A 6 -11.95 -14.16 9.78
C ALA A 6 -12.77 -13.11 10.55
N ALA A 7 -13.83 -13.55 11.25
CA ALA A 7 -14.65 -12.67 12.06
C ALA A 7 -13.89 -12.13 13.29
N GLU A 8 -13.13 -12.97 14.00
CA GLU A 8 -12.27 -12.52 15.11
C GLU A 8 -11.21 -11.53 14.63
N HIS A 9 -10.63 -11.80 13.44
CA HIS A 9 -9.63 -10.92 12.85
C HIS A 9 -10.24 -9.56 12.45
N LEU A 10 -11.40 -9.56 11.81
CA LEU A 10 -12.10 -8.32 11.43
C LEU A 10 -12.50 -7.52 12.68
N ALA A 11 -13.05 -8.16 13.71
CA ALA A 11 -13.40 -7.50 14.96
C ALA A 11 -12.18 -6.93 15.72
N PHE A 12 -10.97 -7.48 15.51
CA PHE A 12 -9.73 -6.87 16.00
C PHE A 12 -9.38 -5.61 15.17
N ILE A 13 -9.45 -5.70 13.83
CA ILE A 13 -9.14 -4.58 12.93
C ILE A 13 -10.04 -3.37 13.19
N GLU A 14 -11.33 -3.60 13.41
CA GLU A 14 -12.32 -2.53 13.69
C GLU A 14 -12.03 -1.71 14.95
N LYS A 15 -11.24 -2.26 15.88
CA LYS A 15 -10.78 -1.57 17.09
C LYS A 15 -9.50 -0.77 16.89
N GLN A 16 -8.84 -0.93 15.74
CA GLN A 16 -7.62 -0.21 15.42
C GLN A 16 -7.95 1.08 14.65
N PRO A 17 -7.19 2.17 14.82
CA PRO A 17 -7.33 3.36 13.99
C PRO A 17 -7.22 3.03 12.49
N SER A 18 -6.27 2.15 12.14
CA SER A 18 -6.11 1.59 10.82
C SER A 18 -5.19 0.37 10.85
N VAL A 19 -5.39 -0.52 9.88
CA VAL A 19 -4.41 -1.56 9.52
C VAL A 19 -4.21 -1.54 8.00
N SER A 20 -3.14 -2.13 7.49
CA SER A 20 -2.99 -2.29 6.04
C SER A 20 -4.14 -3.13 5.47
N PHE A 21 -4.68 -2.73 4.31
CA PHE A 21 -5.68 -3.55 3.62
C PHE A 21 -5.13 -4.93 3.20
N LEU A 22 -3.79 -5.08 3.12
CA LEU A 22 -3.11 -6.34 2.87
C LEU A 22 -3.14 -7.30 4.09
N GLN A 23 -3.56 -6.80 5.24
CA GLN A 23 -3.75 -7.56 6.48
C GLN A 23 -5.21 -7.84 6.80
N THR A 24 -6.15 -7.46 5.92
CA THR A 24 -7.57 -7.77 6.12
C THR A 24 -7.90 -9.21 5.70
N PRO A 25 -8.91 -9.86 6.31
CA PRO A 25 -9.38 -11.18 5.87
C PRO A 25 -9.85 -11.20 4.41
N SER A 26 -10.38 -10.09 3.89
CA SER A 26 -10.76 -9.97 2.48
C SER A 26 -9.57 -10.13 1.54
N TRP A 27 -8.36 -9.68 1.93
CA TRP A 27 -7.16 -9.85 1.12
C TRP A 27 -6.78 -11.32 0.91
N ALA A 28 -7.05 -12.18 1.87
CA ALA A 28 -6.89 -13.63 1.71
C ALA A 28 -7.71 -14.18 0.54
N ARG A 29 -8.94 -13.66 0.36
CA ARG A 29 -9.83 -14.02 -0.75
C ARG A 29 -9.41 -13.44 -2.09
N VAL A 30 -8.64 -12.37 -2.09
CA VAL A 30 -8.04 -11.80 -3.31
C VAL A 30 -6.83 -12.61 -3.76
N LYS A 31 -6.07 -13.18 -2.79
CA LYS A 31 -4.86 -13.98 -3.03
C LYS A 31 -5.16 -15.47 -3.13
N THR A 32 -6.04 -15.84 -4.05
CA THR A 32 -6.53 -17.21 -4.23
C THR A 32 -5.45 -18.22 -4.61
N GLU A 33 -4.33 -17.76 -5.17
CA GLU A 33 -3.20 -18.58 -5.54
C GLU A 33 -2.35 -19.07 -4.35
N TRP A 34 -2.59 -18.55 -3.15
CA TRP A 34 -1.85 -18.90 -1.94
C TRP A 34 -2.79 -19.35 -0.84
N ARG A 35 -2.40 -20.37 -0.11
CA ARG A 35 -3.09 -20.72 1.14
C ARG A 35 -2.92 -19.56 2.12
N SER A 36 -3.94 -19.27 2.89
CA SER A 36 -3.94 -18.19 3.87
C SER A 36 -4.48 -18.66 5.21
N GLU A 37 -4.09 -18.00 6.28
CA GLU A 37 -4.65 -18.14 7.61
C GLU A 37 -4.58 -16.81 8.36
N SER A 38 -5.54 -16.59 9.26
CA SER A 38 -5.49 -15.53 10.26
C SER A 38 -4.97 -16.10 11.57
N ILE A 39 -4.02 -15.41 12.20
CA ILE A 39 -3.46 -15.77 13.50
C ILE A 39 -3.60 -14.61 14.48
N GLY A 40 -3.73 -14.93 15.78
CA GLY A 40 -3.90 -13.92 16.83
C GLY A 40 -2.98 -14.15 18.03
N TRP A 41 -2.54 -13.06 18.63
CA TRP A 41 -1.83 -13.03 19.91
C TRP A 41 -2.82 -12.70 21.02
N PHE A 42 -2.72 -13.42 22.13
CA PHE A 42 -3.63 -13.31 23.26
C PHE A 42 -2.84 -12.99 24.51
N ASP A 43 -3.28 -11.96 25.23
CA ASP A 43 -2.70 -11.59 26.53
C ASP A 43 -3.43 -12.32 27.66
N SER A 44 -2.71 -13.24 28.32
CA SER A 44 -3.25 -13.97 29.46
C SER A 44 -3.49 -13.08 30.69
N THR A 45 -2.78 -11.96 30.79
CA THR A 45 -2.93 -10.99 31.90
C THR A 45 -4.20 -10.16 31.76
N GLN A 46 -4.73 -10.06 30.54
CA GLN A 46 -5.97 -9.36 30.22
C GLN A 46 -7.13 -10.33 29.93
N GLY A 47 -7.21 -11.44 30.63
CA GLY A 47 -8.30 -12.39 30.48
C GLY A 47 -8.34 -13.13 29.13
N GLY A 48 -7.21 -13.19 28.43
CA GLY A 48 -7.12 -13.80 27.10
C GLY A 48 -7.61 -12.89 25.98
N ALA A 49 -7.52 -11.58 26.14
CA ALA A 49 -7.87 -10.62 25.11
C ALA A 49 -6.98 -10.77 23.86
N LEU A 50 -7.57 -10.62 22.67
CA LEU A 50 -6.84 -10.56 21.42
C LEU A 50 -6.14 -9.19 21.30
N VAL A 51 -4.81 -9.20 21.38
CA VAL A 51 -3.96 -7.99 21.43
C VAL A 51 -3.15 -7.76 20.15
N GLY A 52 -3.10 -8.73 19.26
CA GLY A 52 -2.47 -8.62 17.95
C GLY A 52 -3.04 -9.63 16.97
N ALA A 53 -3.01 -9.31 15.68
CA ALA A 53 -3.48 -10.20 14.62
C ALA A 53 -2.60 -10.12 13.37
N ALA A 54 -2.62 -11.16 12.56
CA ALA A 54 -2.00 -11.15 11.25
C ALA A 54 -2.72 -12.03 10.25
N LEU A 55 -2.76 -11.57 9.01
CA LEU A 55 -2.99 -12.41 7.84
C LEU A 55 -1.66 -12.98 7.37
N VAL A 56 -1.57 -14.29 7.31
CA VAL A 56 -0.42 -15.00 6.78
C VAL A 56 -0.78 -15.61 5.42
N LEU A 57 0.00 -15.28 4.40
CA LEU A 57 -0.08 -15.86 3.06
C LEU A 57 1.05 -16.88 2.91
N HIS A 58 0.73 -18.10 2.53
CA HIS A 58 1.69 -19.20 2.39
C HIS A 58 2.04 -19.41 0.92
N ARG A 59 3.22 -18.94 0.51
CA ARG A 59 3.75 -19.17 -0.83
C ARG A 59 4.46 -20.52 -0.88
N PRO A 60 3.99 -21.50 -1.67
CA PRO A 60 4.62 -22.82 -1.74
C PRO A 60 5.96 -22.76 -2.47
N VAL A 61 6.89 -23.65 -2.10
CA VAL A 61 8.10 -23.89 -2.86
C VAL A 61 7.76 -24.74 -4.09
N PRO A 62 8.15 -24.32 -5.31
CA PRO A 62 7.95 -25.16 -6.48
C PRO A 62 8.54 -26.57 -6.28
N LYS A 63 7.77 -27.62 -6.61
CA LYS A 63 8.10 -29.04 -6.42
C LYS A 63 8.24 -29.52 -4.95
N LEU A 64 8.10 -28.64 -3.95
CA LEU A 64 8.10 -28.97 -2.52
C LEU A 64 6.96 -28.24 -1.80
N GLU A 65 5.73 -28.37 -2.30
CA GLU A 65 4.55 -27.60 -1.91
C GLU A 65 4.20 -27.70 -0.42
N ARG A 66 4.68 -28.75 0.28
CA ARG A 66 4.52 -28.90 1.73
C ARG A 66 5.30 -27.86 2.54
N TYR A 67 6.29 -27.19 1.93
CA TYR A 67 7.06 -26.12 2.55
C TYR A 67 6.67 -24.77 1.94
N THR A 68 6.46 -23.76 2.78
CA THR A 68 6.00 -22.45 2.35
C THR A 68 6.87 -21.33 2.89
N LEU A 69 7.00 -20.23 2.12
CA LEU A 69 7.34 -18.94 2.70
C LEU A 69 6.06 -18.36 3.31
N ALA A 70 6.08 -18.13 4.62
CA ALA A 70 4.99 -17.44 5.30
C ALA A 70 5.19 -15.94 5.15
N TYR A 71 4.31 -15.29 4.38
CA TYR A 71 4.39 -13.86 4.08
C TYR A 71 3.27 -13.07 4.76
N LEU A 72 3.66 -12.06 5.52
CA LEU A 72 2.77 -11.13 6.22
C LEU A 72 2.94 -9.73 5.59
N PRO A 73 2.28 -9.45 4.45
CA PRO A 73 2.48 -8.18 3.74
C PRO A 73 2.02 -7.00 4.59
N GLU A 74 2.88 -6.00 4.78
CA GLU A 74 2.63 -4.82 5.62
C GLU A 74 2.15 -5.16 7.04
N GLY A 75 2.54 -6.34 7.55
CA GLY A 75 2.17 -6.84 8.87
C GLY A 75 3.33 -7.45 9.62
N PRO A 76 3.03 -8.06 10.79
CA PRO A 76 1.74 -8.21 11.49
C PRO A 76 1.18 -6.91 12.10
N SER A 77 -0.10 -6.93 12.49
CA SER A 77 -0.75 -5.86 13.26
C SER A 77 -0.58 -6.13 14.75
N ILE A 78 0.52 -5.64 15.31
CA ILE A 78 0.94 -5.80 16.71
C ILE A 78 1.43 -4.46 17.26
N ASP A 79 1.70 -4.40 18.55
CA ASP A 79 2.39 -3.25 19.13
C ASP A 79 3.89 -3.27 18.78
N TRP A 80 4.31 -2.30 17.98
CA TRP A 80 5.69 -2.09 17.56
C TRP A 80 6.46 -1.14 18.50
N SER A 81 5.81 -0.58 19.52
CA SER A 81 6.41 0.44 20.39
C SER A 81 7.31 -0.13 21.50
N GLY A 82 7.19 -1.44 21.78
CA GLY A 82 7.89 -2.10 22.87
C GLY A 82 8.93 -3.13 22.43
N ASP A 83 9.08 -4.16 23.29
CA ASP A 83 9.89 -5.34 23.01
C ASP A 83 9.16 -6.24 21.99
N LEU A 84 9.89 -6.68 20.97
CA LEU A 84 9.35 -7.49 19.88
C LEU A 84 9.47 -9.01 20.14
N GLU A 85 10.27 -9.44 21.11
CA GLU A 85 10.46 -10.85 21.39
C GLU A 85 9.13 -11.58 21.72
N PRO A 86 8.25 -11.04 22.59
CA PRO A 86 6.96 -11.67 22.90
C PRO A 86 6.02 -11.83 21.70
N TRP A 87 6.23 -11.05 20.64
CA TRP A 87 5.43 -11.11 19.42
C TRP A 87 6.04 -12.04 18.37
N LEU A 88 7.35 -11.90 18.11
CA LEU A 88 8.02 -12.55 16.99
C LEU A 88 8.48 -13.98 17.29
N THR A 89 8.85 -14.29 18.55
CA THR A 89 9.26 -15.64 18.94
C THR A 89 8.12 -16.65 18.86
N PRO A 90 6.90 -16.38 19.37
CA PRO A 90 5.76 -17.26 19.17
C PRO A 90 5.36 -17.42 17.70
N LEU A 91 5.46 -16.33 16.90
CA LEU A 91 5.21 -16.36 15.46
C LEU A 91 6.15 -17.34 14.76
N ALA A 92 7.45 -17.21 15.01
CA ALA A 92 8.46 -18.07 14.40
C ALA A 92 8.25 -19.55 14.80
N THR A 93 7.96 -19.80 16.06
CA THR A 93 7.70 -21.15 16.59
C THR A 93 6.46 -21.77 15.94
N TYR A 94 5.36 -21.04 15.87
CA TYR A 94 4.12 -21.50 15.26
C TYR A 94 4.29 -21.80 13.76
N LEU A 95 4.85 -20.88 12.99
CA LEU A 95 5.03 -21.04 11.54
C LEU A 95 6.02 -22.15 11.20
N LYS A 96 7.10 -22.31 12.00
CA LYS A 96 8.04 -23.43 11.83
C LYS A 96 7.36 -24.78 12.05
N LYS A 97 6.52 -24.92 13.07
CA LYS A 97 5.70 -26.13 13.32
C LYS A 97 4.77 -26.42 12.14
N ASN A 98 4.26 -25.36 11.47
CA ASN A 98 3.39 -25.47 10.31
C ASN A 98 4.15 -25.49 8.96
N ARG A 99 5.43 -25.91 8.99
CA ARG A 99 6.30 -26.15 7.81
C ARG A 99 6.63 -24.90 6.99
N ALA A 100 6.58 -23.73 7.59
CA ALA A 100 7.22 -22.58 6.96
C ALA A 100 8.74 -22.78 6.96
N PHE A 101 9.39 -22.61 5.81
CA PHE A 101 10.84 -22.62 5.71
C PHE A 101 11.46 -21.23 5.97
N GLY A 102 10.66 -20.20 5.88
CA GLY A 102 11.01 -18.82 6.18
C GLY A 102 9.78 -17.98 6.44
N ILE A 103 9.96 -16.86 7.09
CA ILE A 103 8.92 -15.85 7.33
C ILE A 103 9.37 -14.57 6.68
N ARG A 104 8.46 -13.88 5.99
CA ARG A 104 8.64 -12.50 5.53
C ARG A 104 7.60 -11.62 6.20
N ILE A 105 8.05 -10.55 6.85
CA ILE A 105 7.20 -9.49 7.40
C ILE A 105 7.54 -8.16 6.75
N GLY A 106 6.59 -7.23 6.73
CA GLY A 106 6.81 -5.88 6.18
C GLY A 106 6.13 -4.83 7.08
N PRO A 107 6.66 -4.57 8.30
CA PRO A 107 6.01 -3.66 9.22
C PRO A 107 5.91 -2.25 8.65
N ARG A 108 4.69 -1.66 8.71
CA ARG A 108 4.46 -0.26 8.35
C ARG A 108 4.86 0.67 9.49
N VAL A 109 6.09 0.53 9.94
CA VAL A 109 6.69 1.39 10.97
C VAL A 109 7.60 2.39 10.26
N THR A 110 7.29 3.67 10.39
CA THR A 110 8.06 4.77 9.79
C THR A 110 9.45 4.83 10.43
N THR A 111 10.49 5.01 9.61
CA THR A 111 11.87 5.24 10.04
C THR A 111 12.31 6.67 9.78
N ALA A 112 11.86 7.24 8.66
CA ALA A 112 12.18 8.62 8.30
C ALA A 112 11.10 9.21 7.37
N THR A 113 11.01 10.54 7.34
CA THR A 113 10.16 11.27 6.39
C THR A 113 10.91 12.44 5.76
N TRP A 114 10.55 12.80 4.56
CA TRP A 114 11.04 13.97 3.82
C TRP A 114 9.86 14.75 3.26
N SER A 115 9.85 16.05 3.46
CA SER A 115 8.82 16.91 2.90
C SER A 115 8.86 16.91 1.36
N ALA A 116 7.72 17.21 0.73
CA ALA A 116 7.65 17.38 -0.73
C ALA A 116 8.68 18.40 -1.26
N ALA A 117 8.95 19.47 -0.49
CA ALA A 117 9.94 20.47 -0.85
C ALA A 117 11.34 19.88 -0.91
N GLN A 118 11.76 19.14 0.11
CA GLN A 118 13.08 18.48 0.13
C GLN A 118 13.25 17.48 -1.01
N VAL A 119 12.23 16.66 -1.28
CA VAL A 119 12.28 15.70 -2.39
C VAL A 119 12.38 16.42 -3.72
N LYS A 120 11.63 17.51 -3.91
CA LYS A 120 11.70 18.35 -5.12
C LYS A 120 13.08 18.96 -5.32
N ASP A 121 13.65 19.53 -4.24
CA ASP A 121 14.97 20.16 -4.29
C ASP A 121 16.06 19.11 -4.55
N GLY A 122 15.92 17.89 -3.97
CA GLY A 122 16.81 16.77 -4.24
C GLY A 122 16.76 16.29 -5.71
N ILE A 123 15.57 16.29 -6.35
CA ILE A 123 15.45 15.97 -7.77
C ILE A 123 16.12 17.05 -8.66
N ALA A 124 16.15 18.29 -8.20
CA ALA A 124 16.76 19.40 -8.92
C ALA A 124 18.28 19.52 -8.72
N ASP A 125 18.85 18.77 -7.79
CA ASP A 125 20.27 18.75 -7.47
C ASP A 125 20.94 17.52 -8.08
N ASP A 126 21.70 17.70 -9.14
CA ASP A 126 22.39 16.62 -9.86
C ASP A 126 23.39 15.83 -8.99
N THR A 127 23.79 16.36 -7.85
CA THR A 127 24.66 15.67 -6.88
C THR A 127 23.91 14.70 -5.98
N VAL A 128 22.58 14.81 -5.91
CA VAL A 128 21.70 13.95 -5.12
C VAL A 128 21.08 12.88 -6.00
N GLN A 129 21.54 11.65 -5.84
CA GLN A 129 21.05 10.52 -6.63
C GLN A 129 19.95 9.72 -5.93
N ARG A 130 19.87 9.81 -4.60
CA ARG A 130 18.97 9.00 -3.77
C ARG A 130 18.37 9.80 -2.62
N LEU A 131 17.13 9.43 -2.24
CA LEU A 131 16.38 10.04 -1.14
C LEU A 131 17.12 9.99 0.20
N ASN A 132 17.83 8.90 0.49
CA ASN A 132 18.59 8.72 1.73
C ASN A 132 19.87 9.58 1.83
N GLN A 133 20.26 10.27 0.76
CA GLN A 133 21.34 11.28 0.79
C GLN A 133 20.84 12.63 1.32
N LEU A 134 19.53 12.86 1.30
CA LEU A 134 18.90 14.02 1.92
C LEU A 134 18.77 13.82 3.43
N THR A 135 18.99 14.88 4.19
CA THR A 135 18.64 14.86 5.61
C THR A 135 17.12 14.80 5.76
N PRO A 136 16.54 13.78 6.44
CA PRO A 136 15.11 13.69 6.59
C PRO A 136 14.55 14.83 7.46
N THR A 137 13.31 15.22 7.22
CA THR A 137 12.57 16.17 8.06
C THR A 137 12.38 15.61 9.47
N HIS A 138 12.11 14.29 9.54
CA HIS A 138 11.92 13.58 10.80
C HIS A 138 12.54 12.20 10.75
N ARG A 139 13.13 11.76 11.87
CA ARG A 139 13.55 10.38 12.12
C ARG A 139 12.75 9.82 13.28
N ASP A 140 12.11 8.67 13.07
CA ASP A 140 11.31 8.04 14.09
C ASP A 140 12.16 7.10 14.97
N ALA A 141 12.19 7.38 16.27
CA ALA A 141 12.93 6.56 17.22
C ALA A 141 12.35 5.13 17.37
N THR A 142 11.04 4.98 17.21
CA THR A 142 10.38 3.67 17.19
C THR A 142 10.86 2.84 16.00
N GLY A 143 10.89 3.45 14.81
CA GLY A 143 11.40 2.79 13.60
C GLY A 143 12.86 2.35 13.75
N ALA A 144 13.70 3.21 14.27
CA ALA A 144 15.12 2.88 14.53
C ALA A 144 15.27 1.70 15.52
N ARG A 145 14.46 1.69 16.60
CA ARG A 145 14.43 0.60 17.58
C ARG A 145 13.92 -0.71 16.96
N VAL A 146 12.85 -0.68 16.20
CA VAL A 146 12.30 -1.86 15.50
C VAL A 146 13.35 -2.48 14.57
N VAL A 147 14.02 -1.67 13.76
CA VAL A 147 15.10 -2.13 12.87
C VAL A 147 16.24 -2.78 13.67
N ALA A 148 16.64 -2.18 14.81
CA ALA A 148 17.69 -2.73 15.65
C ALA A 148 17.28 -4.08 16.28
N GLN A 149 16.05 -4.20 16.81
CA GLN A 149 15.53 -5.43 17.40
C GLN A 149 15.38 -6.55 16.36
N LEU A 150 14.88 -6.25 15.15
CA LEU A 150 14.79 -7.23 14.07
C LEU A 150 16.17 -7.79 13.71
N ARG A 151 17.19 -6.92 13.56
CA ARG A 151 18.57 -7.37 13.31
C ARG A 151 19.12 -8.24 14.43
N ALA A 152 18.93 -7.82 15.68
CA ALA A 152 19.38 -8.58 16.85
C ALA A 152 18.70 -9.96 16.96
N ALA A 153 17.42 -10.06 16.55
CA ALA A 153 16.67 -11.31 16.50
C ALA A 153 16.99 -12.18 15.25
N GLY A 154 17.96 -11.79 14.43
CA GLY A 154 18.44 -12.57 13.28
C GLY A 154 17.60 -12.44 12.00
N TRP A 155 16.69 -11.47 11.95
CA TRP A 155 15.98 -11.11 10.73
C TRP A 155 16.90 -10.40 9.74
N LYS A 156 16.69 -10.63 8.46
CA LYS A 156 17.50 -10.07 7.37
C LYS A 156 16.64 -9.09 6.56
N PRO A 157 17.10 -7.84 6.39
CA PRO A 157 16.37 -6.89 5.56
C PRO A 157 16.39 -7.34 4.10
N GLN A 158 15.31 -7.11 3.39
CA GLN A 158 15.26 -7.22 1.93
C GLN A 158 15.76 -5.91 1.32
N SER A 159 16.44 -6.01 0.17
CA SER A 159 16.97 -4.82 -0.50
C SER A 159 15.85 -4.01 -1.13
N PRO A 160 15.79 -2.68 -0.89
CA PRO A 160 14.88 -1.80 -1.62
C PRO A 160 15.26 -1.65 -3.10
N GLU A 161 16.47 -2.06 -3.49
CA GLU A 161 17.00 -1.98 -4.86
C GLU A 161 16.36 -3.02 -5.78
N ASP A 162 15.81 -4.11 -5.22
CA ASP A 162 15.02 -5.09 -5.97
C ASP A 162 13.68 -4.51 -6.45
N GLY A 163 13.40 -3.24 -6.16
CA GLY A 163 12.25 -2.47 -6.61
C GLY A 163 10.92 -3.08 -6.17
N PHE A 164 9.88 -2.83 -6.97
CA PHE A 164 8.53 -3.38 -6.70
C PHE A 164 8.42 -4.89 -6.96
N GLY A 165 9.45 -5.54 -7.50
CA GLY A 165 9.46 -6.97 -7.82
C GLY A 165 9.57 -7.89 -6.60
N ALA A 166 10.15 -7.41 -5.50
CA ALA A 166 10.47 -8.25 -4.34
C ALA A 166 9.36 -8.31 -3.28
N GLY A 167 8.45 -7.32 -3.21
CA GLY A 167 7.41 -7.25 -2.19
C GLY A 167 6.72 -5.89 -2.10
N GLN A 168 6.46 -5.41 -0.88
CA GLN A 168 5.88 -4.08 -0.69
C GLN A 168 6.96 -2.99 -0.73
N PRO A 169 6.65 -1.80 -1.27
CA PRO A 169 7.61 -0.71 -1.35
C PRO A 169 8.04 -0.25 0.04
N GLN A 170 9.35 -0.05 0.23
CA GLN A 170 9.88 0.52 1.46
C GLN A 170 9.62 2.02 1.55
N TYR A 171 9.57 2.71 0.40
CA TYR A 171 9.31 4.15 0.33
C TYR A 171 7.94 4.40 -0.29
N ASN A 172 7.11 5.16 0.41
CA ASN A 172 5.78 5.58 -0.06
C ASN A 172 5.69 7.10 -0.08
N PHE A 173 4.73 7.64 -0.83
CA PHE A 173 4.40 9.05 -0.79
C PHE A 173 3.01 9.24 -0.21
N ILE A 174 2.91 10.00 0.89
CA ILE A 174 1.70 10.13 1.70
C ILE A 174 1.28 11.58 1.79
N ILE A 175 -0.01 11.83 1.67
CA ILE A 175 -0.62 13.13 1.97
C ILE A 175 -1.24 13.02 3.36
N PRO A 176 -0.70 13.72 4.39
CA PRO A 176 -1.36 13.80 5.69
C PRO A 176 -2.67 14.57 5.57
N LEU A 177 -3.78 13.95 5.96
CA LEU A 177 -5.13 14.52 5.97
C LEU A 177 -5.55 14.99 7.37
N ALA A 178 -4.69 14.84 8.36
CA ALA A 178 -4.86 15.39 9.71
C ALA A 178 -3.65 16.24 10.09
N HIS A 179 -3.85 17.12 11.06
CA HIS A 179 -2.80 17.86 11.74
C HIS A 179 -2.08 16.97 12.77
N GLU A 180 -0.97 17.44 13.34
CA GLU A 180 -0.20 16.69 14.36
C GLU A 180 -1.01 16.39 15.63
N ASP A 181 -1.97 17.23 15.97
CA ASP A 181 -2.91 17.03 17.08
C ASP A 181 -4.06 16.07 16.77
N GLY A 182 -4.09 15.52 15.55
CA GLY A 182 -5.12 14.58 15.07
C GLY A 182 -6.37 15.26 14.50
N ALA A 183 -6.49 16.60 14.54
CA ALA A 183 -7.61 17.30 13.94
C ALA A 183 -7.61 17.13 12.41
N PRO A 184 -8.76 16.86 11.77
CA PRO A 184 -8.84 16.70 10.33
C PRO A 184 -8.51 18.01 9.61
N LYS A 185 -7.76 17.93 8.53
CA LYS A 185 -7.55 19.06 7.61
C LYS A 185 -8.80 19.31 6.78
N THR A 186 -9.01 20.56 6.43
CA THR A 186 -10.01 20.95 5.44
C THR A 186 -9.52 20.69 4.02
N GLU A 187 -10.45 20.60 3.06
CA GLU A 187 -10.10 20.51 1.63
C GLU A 187 -9.21 21.68 1.19
N ASP A 188 -9.50 22.89 1.67
CA ASP A 188 -8.74 24.10 1.37
C ASP A 188 -7.29 24.01 1.86
N GLU A 189 -7.05 23.46 3.04
CA GLU A 189 -5.71 23.27 3.59
C GLU A 189 -4.91 22.25 2.77
N VAL A 190 -5.52 21.12 2.41
CA VAL A 190 -4.89 20.12 1.56
C VAL A 190 -4.59 20.69 0.17
N LEU A 191 -5.55 21.42 -0.42
CA LEU A 191 -5.37 22.05 -1.73
C LEU A 191 -4.27 23.12 -1.70
N LYS A 192 -4.20 23.93 -0.63
CA LYS A 192 -3.12 24.93 -0.44
C LYS A 192 -1.75 24.29 -0.29
N GLY A 193 -1.67 23.10 0.32
CA GLY A 193 -0.43 22.31 0.41
C GLY A 193 0.11 21.84 -0.94
N MET A 194 -0.75 21.68 -1.95
CA MET A 194 -0.34 21.31 -3.30
C MET A 194 0.42 22.43 -3.98
N ASN A 195 1.37 22.09 -4.88
CA ASN A 195 2.06 23.08 -5.69
C ASN A 195 1.11 23.80 -6.69
N GLN A 196 1.58 24.91 -7.26
CA GLN A 196 0.76 25.73 -8.17
C GLN A 196 0.29 24.94 -9.40
N LEU A 197 1.13 24.04 -9.93
CA LEU A 197 0.80 23.25 -11.11
C LEU A 197 -0.37 22.30 -10.83
N TRP A 198 -0.37 21.62 -9.67
CA TRP A 198 -1.44 20.74 -9.27
C TRP A 198 -2.76 21.49 -9.11
N ARG A 199 -2.76 22.61 -8.37
CA ARG A 199 -3.95 23.47 -8.22
C ARG A 199 -4.49 23.94 -9.56
N ARG A 200 -3.62 24.35 -10.48
CA ARG A 200 -4.01 24.74 -11.85
C ARG A 200 -4.61 23.58 -12.64
N ASN A 201 -4.03 22.39 -12.53
CA ASN A 201 -4.50 21.20 -13.25
C ASN A 201 -5.88 20.75 -12.74
N ILE A 202 -6.13 20.77 -11.42
CA ILE A 202 -7.45 20.50 -10.84
C ILE A 202 -8.49 21.53 -11.38
N LYS A 203 -8.17 22.81 -11.33
CA LYS A 203 -9.07 23.86 -11.89
C LYS A 203 -9.26 23.69 -13.39
N LYS A 204 -8.20 23.33 -14.13
CA LYS A 204 -8.27 23.11 -15.58
C LYS A 204 -9.20 21.94 -15.89
N SER A 205 -9.09 20.81 -15.21
CA SER A 205 -9.94 19.64 -15.46
C SER A 205 -11.43 19.98 -15.28
N ALA A 206 -11.78 20.69 -14.20
CA ALA A 206 -13.15 21.14 -13.98
C ALA A 206 -13.63 22.10 -15.10
N LYS A 207 -12.78 23.07 -15.52
CA LYS A 207 -13.11 24.00 -16.59
C LYS A 207 -13.27 23.30 -17.96
N MET A 208 -12.52 22.21 -18.18
CA MET A 208 -12.62 21.42 -19.40
C MET A 208 -13.82 20.46 -19.40
N GLY A 209 -14.62 20.42 -18.32
CA GLY A 209 -15.79 19.55 -18.23
C GLY A 209 -15.44 18.08 -17.93
N VAL A 210 -14.32 17.81 -17.23
CA VAL A 210 -14.04 16.47 -16.74
C VAL A 210 -14.98 16.16 -15.57
N GLU A 211 -15.77 15.12 -15.74
CA GLU A 211 -16.71 14.60 -14.71
C GLU A 211 -16.11 13.39 -14.03
N VAL A 212 -16.16 13.36 -12.69
CA VAL A 212 -15.71 12.21 -11.90
C VAL A 212 -16.91 11.52 -11.28
N SER A 213 -17.03 10.23 -11.54
CA SER A 213 -18.03 9.36 -10.92
C SER A 213 -17.35 8.30 -10.06
N VAL A 214 -18.08 7.84 -9.02
CA VAL A 214 -17.64 6.80 -8.09
C VAL A 214 -18.55 5.60 -8.25
N ALA A 215 -17.96 4.42 -8.47
CA ALA A 215 -18.66 3.16 -8.61
C ALA A 215 -18.25 2.17 -7.51
N THR A 216 -19.22 1.44 -7.00
CA THR A 216 -19.06 0.25 -6.16
C THR A 216 -19.95 -0.87 -6.70
N PRO A 217 -19.76 -2.14 -6.31
CA PRO A 217 -20.64 -3.23 -6.74
C PRO A 217 -22.13 -2.97 -6.43
N SER A 218 -22.42 -2.26 -5.32
CA SER A 218 -23.80 -1.91 -4.91
C SER A 218 -24.31 -0.61 -5.54
N LYS A 219 -23.42 0.23 -6.08
CA LYS A 219 -23.76 1.54 -6.68
C LYS A 219 -22.88 1.78 -7.91
N PRO A 220 -23.23 1.20 -9.08
CA PRO A 220 -22.50 1.44 -10.32
C PRO A 220 -22.60 2.89 -10.80
N ALA A 221 -21.60 3.34 -11.56
CA ALA A 221 -21.58 4.68 -12.16
C ALA A 221 -22.18 4.70 -13.58
N GLY A 222 -22.06 3.57 -14.32
CA GLY A 222 -22.44 3.45 -15.74
C GLY A 222 -23.62 2.50 -15.99
N GLY A 223 -24.45 2.19 -14.98
CA GLY A 223 -25.59 1.28 -15.09
C GLY A 223 -25.30 -0.10 -14.50
N GLU A 224 -24.20 -0.76 -14.90
CA GLU A 224 -23.74 -2.02 -14.30
C GLU A 224 -22.28 -1.93 -13.90
N PHE A 225 -21.96 -2.40 -12.69
CA PHE A 225 -20.58 -2.35 -12.18
C PHE A 225 -19.58 -3.13 -13.05
N ASP A 226 -20.02 -4.19 -13.69
CA ASP A 226 -19.16 -4.98 -14.59
C ASP A 226 -18.76 -4.18 -15.85
N ALA A 227 -19.61 -3.26 -16.31
CA ALA A 227 -19.29 -2.33 -17.40
C ALA A 227 -18.28 -1.26 -16.95
N ASP A 228 -18.45 -0.68 -15.74
CA ASP A 228 -17.50 0.27 -15.16
C ASP A 228 -16.14 -0.39 -14.95
N LEU A 229 -16.12 -1.64 -14.46
CA LEU A 229 -14.88 -2.40 -14.25
C LEU A 229 -14.20 -2.77 -15.58
N SER A 230 -14.96 -3.03 -16.64
CA SER A 230 -14.41 -3.25 -17.98
C SER A 230 -13.73 -1.99 -18.52
N ALA A 231 -14.41 -0.85 -18.44
CA ALA A 231 -13.85 0.43 -18.86
C ALA A 231 -12.54 0.77 -18.12
N PHE A 232 -12.48 0.53 -16.81
CA PHE A 232 -11.24 0.64 -16.03
C PHE A 232 -10.17 -0.32 -16.56
N HIS A 233 -10.51 -1.61 -16.76
CA HIS A 233 -9.55 -2.63 -17.13
C HIS A 233 -8.96 -2.39 -18.53
N ASP A 234 -9.76 -1.96 -19.50
CA ASP A 234 -9.30 -1.63 -20.85
C ASP A 234 -8.27 -0.50 -20.80
N LEU A 235 -8.57 0.55 -20.02
CA LEU A 235 -7.64 1.66 -19.80
C LEU A 235 -6.39 1.24 -19.01
N TYR A 236 -6.52 0.29 -18.09
CA TYR A 236 -5.41 -0.26 -17.31
C TYR A 236 -4.45 -1.09 -18.17
N VAL A 237 -4.97 -1.88 -19.11
CA VAL A 237 -4.16 -2.60 -20.11
C VAL A 237 -3.40 -1.61 -21.00
N HIS A 238 -4.07 -0.58 -21.53
CA HIS A 238 -3.43 0.48 -22.28
C HIS A 238 -2.31 1.20 -21.49
N THR A 239 -2.55 1.44 -20.20
CA THR A 239 -1.55 2.03 -19.30
C THR A 239 -0.36 1.08 -19.10
N ALA A 240 -0.62 -0.23 -18.95
CA ALA A 240 0.42 -1.24 -18.77
C ALA A 240 1.33 -1.37 -20.00
N GLU A 241 0.78 -1.29 -21.20
CA GLU A 241 1.54 -1.29 -22.45
C GLU A 241 2.46 -0.07 -22.54
N ARG A 242 1.93 1.11 -22.23
CA ARG A 242 2.70 2.37 -22.22
C ARG A 242 3.82 2.38 -21.19
N ASP A 243 3.54 1.91 -19.98
CA ASP A 243 4.43 2.01 -18.80
C ASP A 243 5.23 0.71 -18.56
N HIS A 244 5.14 -0.26 -19.50
CA HIS A 244 5.92 -1.51 -19.56
C HIS A 244 5.82 -2.39 -18.32
N PHE A 245 4.60 -2.60 -17.79
CA PHE A 245 4.36 -3.57 -16.74
C PHE A 245 3.33 -4.63 -17.15
N THR A 246 3.34 -5.79 -16.48
CA THR A 246 2.37 -6.85 -16.74
C THR A 246 1.04 -6.53 -16.07
N PRO A 247 -0.04 -6.33 -16.84
CA PRO A 247 -1.35 -6.01 -16.27
C PRO A 247 -1.96 -7.21 -15.53
N ARG A 248 -2.67 -6.94 -14.45
CA ARG A 248 -3.54 -7.92 -13.79
C ARG A 248 -4.73 -8.20 -14.68
N ARG A 249 -5.22 -9.44 -14.67
CA ARG A 249 -6.44 -9.83 -15.39
C ARG A 249 -7.67 -9.15 -14.77
N ARG A 250 -8.71 -8.91 -15.57
CA ARG A 250 -9.97 -8.32 -15.08
C ARG A 250 -10.59 -9.11 -13.92
N ASP A 251 -10.55 -10.44 -13.96
CA ASP A 251 -11.06 -11.31 -12.91
C ASP A 251 -10.39 -11.09 -11.56
N TYR A 252 -9.12 -10.66 -11.54
CA TYR A 252 -8.44 -10.28 -10.31
C TYR A 252 -9.14 -9.09 -9.63
N PHE A 253 -9.48 -8.06 -10.40
CA PHE A 253 -10.19 -6.90 -9.88
C PHE A 253 -11.63 -7.24 -9.49
N LYS A 254 -12.32 -8.07 -10.27
CA LYS A 254 -13.66 -8.57 -9.93
C LYS A 254 -13.65 -9.29 -8.58
N THR A 255 -12.68 -10.18 -8.36
CA THR A 255 -12.47 -10.86 -7.08
C THR A 255 -12.14 -9.87 -5.95
N MET A 256 -11.29 -8.87 -6.23
CA MET A 256 -10.91 -7.86 -5.25
C MET A 256 -12.12 -7.03 -4.80
N PHE A 257 -12.92 -6.54 -5.73
CA PHE A 257 -14.14 -5.80 -5.40
C PHE A 257 -15.14 -6.67 -4.63
N ALA A 258 -15.42 -7.90 -5.09
CA ALA A 258 -16.35 -8.80 -4.43
C ALA A 258 -15.90 -9.14 -3.00
N ALA A 259 -14.61 -9.45 -2.79
CA ALA A 259 -14.08 -9.81 -1.48
C ALA A 259 -14.09 -8.64 -0.49
N MET A 260 -13.64 -7.46 -0.94
CA MET A 260 -13.51 -6.28 -0.08
C MET A 260 -14.86 -5.63 0.22
N SER A 261 -15.76 -5.53 -0.76
CA SER A 261 -17.11 -4.98 -0.53
C SER A 261 -17.99 -5.87 0.33
N ALA A 262 -17.76 -7.19 0.31
CA ALA A 262 -18.47 -8.12 1.21
C ALA A 262 -18.01 -8.01 2.67
N GLU A 263 -16.81 -7.50 2.91
CA GLU A 263 -16.28 -7.24 4.26
C GLU A 263 -16.73 -5.87 4.78
N ASP A 264 -16.67 -4.86 3.91
CA ASP A 264 -17.13 -3.50 4.18
C ASP A 264 -17.50 -2.84 2.83
N PRO A 265 -18.77 -2.44 2.60
CA PRO A 265 -19.20 -1.84 1.34
C PRO A 265 -18.43 -0.60 0.90
N GLU A 266 -17.86 0.15 1.85
CA GLU A 266 -17.06 1.37 1.60
C GLU A 266 -15.55 1.10 1.49
N ARG A 267 -15.12 -0.17 1.61
CA ARG A 267 -13.71 -0.57 1.63
C ARG A 267 -12.99 -0.29 0.32
N ILE A 268 -13.67 -0.45 -0.81
CA ILE A 268 -13.10 -0.34 -2.14
C ILE A 268 -14.04 0.43 -3.07
N LYS A 269 -13.49 1.41 -3.77
CA LYS A 269 -14.22 2.25 -4.71
C LYS A 269 -13.45 2.39 -6.03
N LEU A 270 -14.19 2.40 -7.14
CA LEU A 270 -13.67 2.72 -8.46
C LEU A 270 -14.06 4.15 -8.82
N PHE A 271 -13.07 5.01 -9.02
CA PHE A 271 -13.24 6.38 -9.49
C PHE A 271 -12.99 6.42 -11.00
N ILE A 272 -13.88 7.06 -11.75
CA ILE A 272 -13.81 7.14 -13.21
C ILE A 272 -13.97 8.61 -13.63
N ALA A 273 -12.98 9.14 -14.35
CA ALA A 273 -13.04 10.46 -14.96
C ALA A 273 -13.43 10.32 -16.43
N ARG A 274 -14.48 11.06 -16.83
CA ARG A 274 -14.95 11.13 -18.21
C ARG A 274 -14.85 12.55 -18.74
N HIS A 275 -14.59 12.64 -20.03
CA HIS A 275 -14.62 13.90 -20.77
C HIS A 275 -15.27 13.65 -22.14
N GLU A 276 -16.39 14.34 -22.41
CA GLU A 276 -17.19 14.14 -23.66
C GLU A 276 -17.57 12.68 -23.90
N GLY A 277 -17.90 11.94 -22.83
CA GLY A 277 -18.26 10.53 -22.87
C GLY A 277 -17.08 9.55 -22.77
N ASP A 278 -15.87 9.94 -23.13
CA ASP A 278 -14.69 9.06 -23.09
C ASP A 278 -14.13 8.93 -21.67
N VAL A 279 -13.71 7.72 -21.29
CA VAL A 279 -12.98 7.47 -20.04
C VAL A 279 -11.53 7.93 -20.21
N VAL A 280 -11.15 9.00 -19.57
CA VAL A 280 -9.81 9.62 -19.68
C VAL A 280 -8.86 9.20 -18.55
N ALA A 281 -9.40 8.79 -17.41
CA ALA A 281 -8.64 8.18 -16.32
C ALA A 281 -9.59 7.34 -15.44
N ALA A 282 -9.04 6.31 -14.79
CA ALA A 282 -9.78 5.52 -13.80
C ALA A 282 -8.84 4.99 -12.71
N THR A 283 -9.33 4.87 -11.47
CA THR A 283 -8.50 4.52 -10.31
C THR A 283 -9.28 3.77 -9.25
N ILE A 284 -8.65 2.76 -8.66
CA ILE A 284 -9.17 2.05 -7.50
C ILE A 284 -8.58 2.64 -6.23
N MET A 285 -9.45 3.07 -5.31
CA MET A 285 -9.11 3.46 -3.95
C MET A 285 -9.56 2.37 -2.96
N VAL A 286 -8.71 2.07 -1.98
CA VAL A 286 -9.04 1.18 -0.86
C VAL A 286 -8.92 1.98 0.43
N ARG A 287 -9.85 1.76 1.39
CA ARG A 287 -9.81 2.39 2.71
C ARG A 287 -10.01 1.38 3.83
N VAL A 288 -9.21 1.48 4.89
CA VAL A 288 -9.37 0.70 6.12
C VAL A 288 -9.23 1.66 7.30
N GLY A 289 -10.29 1.83 8.08
CA GLY A 289 -10.30 2.82 9.15
C GLY A 289 -9.96 4.21 8.63
N GLN A 290 -8.98 4.84 9.26
CA GLN A 290 -8.52 6.21 8.97
C GLN A 290 -7.46 6.31 7.86
N TYR A 291 -7.24 5.25 7.08
CA TYR A 291 -6.20 5.21 6.06
C TYR A 291 -6.76 4.88 4.69
N ALA A 292 -6.46 5.69 3.68
CA ALA A 292 -6.87 5.49 2.30
C ALA A 292 -5.66 5.29 1.38
N TRP A 293 -5.78 4.40 0.40
CA TRP A 293 -4.73 4.06 -0.56
C TRP A 293 -5.19 4.25 -2.01
N TYR A 294 -4.44 4.98 -2.78
CA TYR A 294 -4.42 4.90 -4.23
C TYR A 294 -3.79 3.57 -4.65
N SER A 295 -4.58 2.61 -5.12
CA SER A 295 -4.11 1.23 -5.28
C SER A 295 -3.75 0.89 -6.73
N TYR A 296 -4.63 1.15 -7.67
CA TYR A 296 -4.43 0.91 -9.10
C TYR A 296 -4.95 2.10 -9.90
N GLY A 297 -4.12 2.62 -10.78
CA GLY A 297 -4.48 3.74 -11.63
C GLY A 297 -4.26 3.46 -13.10
N ALA A 298 -5.10 4.06 -13.93
CA ALA A 298 -5.05 4.01 -15.37
C ALA A 298 -5.34 5.39 -15.97
N SER A 299 -4.69 5.72 -17.08
CA SER A 299 -4.93 6.97 -17.78
C SER A 299 -4.70 6.84 -19.27
N SER A 300 -5.56 7.50 -20.08
CA SER A 300 -5.42 7.58 -21.52
C SER A 300 -4.18 8.39 -21.92
N THR A 301 -3.58 8.05 -23.02
CA THR A 301 -2.61 8.90 -23.73
C THR A 301 -3.30 10.01 -24.52
N GLU A 302 -4.52 9.77 -24.95
CA GLU A 302 -5.37 10.76 -25.58
C GLU A 302 -5.95 11.72 -24.54
N LYS A 303 -6.29 12.93 -24.93
CA LYS A 303 -6.90 13.94 -24.05
C LYS A 303 -6.13 14.18 -22.72
N ARG A 304 -4.80 13.97 -22.68
CA ARG A 304 -3.98 14.25 -21.49
C ARG A 304 -4.08 15.69 -21.00
N ASP A 305 -4.37 16.59 -21.90
CA ASP A 305 -4.48 18.02 -21.64
C ASP A 305 -5.70 18.36 -20.77
N VAL A 306 -6.75 17.52 -20.72
CA VAL A 306 -7.92 17.72 -19.84
C VAL A 306 -7.64 17.39 -18.37
N ARG A 307 -6.49 16.77 -18.04
CA ARG A 307 -6.02 16.52 -16.67
C ARG A 307 -6.91 15.57 -15.86
N GLY A 308 -7.45 14.52 -16.47
CA GLY A 308 -8.31 13.53 -15.82
C GLY A 308 -7.70 12.90 -14.57
N SER A 309 -6.41 12.55 -14.59
CA SER A 309 -5.71 11.99 -13.41
C SER A 309 -5.66 12.96 -12.21
N ASN A 310 -5.52 14.29 -12.47
CA ASN A 310 -5.55 15.27 -11.39
C ASN A 310 -6.97 15.41 -10.82
N ALA A 311 -8.01 15.36 -11.65
CA ALA A 311 -9.40 15.35 -11.21
C ALA A 311 -9.70 14.15 -10.31
N LEU A 312 -9.27 12.95 -10.72
CA LEU A 312 -9.45 11.71 -9.94
C LEU A 312 -8.76 11.77 -8.58
N GLN A 313 -7.50 12.16 -8.55
CA GLN A 313 -6.75 12.25 -7.30
C GLN A 313 -7.41 13.23 -6.32
N TRP A 314 -7.89 14.36 -6.85
CA TRP A 314 -8.59 15.33 -6.01
C TRP A 314 -9.92 14.79 -5.47
N ALA A 315 -10.71 14.12 -6.30
CA ALA A 315 -11.96 13.49 -5.88
C ALA A 315 -11.74 12.39 -4.83
N MET A 316 -10.67 11.59 -4.96
CA MET A 316 -10.32 10.58 -3.97
C MET A 316 -9.86 11.19 -2.64
N ILE A 317 -9.11 12.29 -2.67
CA ILE A 317 -8.71 13.02 -1.46
C ILE A 317 -9.95 13.57 -0.75
N GLN A 318 -10.90 14.16 -1.49
CA GLN A 318 -12.16 14.65 -0.93
C GLN A 318 -12.99 13.52 -0.31
N ASP A 319 -13.12 12.37 -0.99
CA ASP A 319 -13.82 11.20 -0.45
C ASP A 319 -13.14 10.67 0.83
N ALA A 320 -11.79 10.63 0.84
CA ALA A 320 -11.03 10.22 2.02
C ALA A 320 -11.22 11.18 3.20
N LEU A 321 -11.17 12.49 2.97
CA LEU A 321 -11.45 13.51 3.99
C LEU A 321 -12.86 13.38 4.54
N ALA A 322 -13.87 13.27 3.67
CA ALA A 322 -15.27 13.11 4.06
C ALA A 322 -15.51 11.83 4.88
N ALA A 323 -14.71 10.78 4.62
CA ALA A 323 -14.75 9.53 5.38
C ALA A 323 -13.91 9.55 6.68
N GLY A 324 -13.33 10.69 7.06
CA GLY A 324 -12.52 10.85 8.26
C GLY A 324 -11.13 10.19 8.19
N ALA A 325 -10.60 10.01 6.99
CA ALA A 325 -9.24 9.49 6.85
C ALA A 325 -8.21 10.53 7.31
N THR A 326 -7.17 10.06 8.00
CA THR A 326 -6.02 10.87 8.46
C THR A 326 -4.84 10.83 7.50
N SER A 327 -4.85 9.86 6.58
CA SER A 327 -3.76 9.66 5.62
C SER A 327 -4.28 9.18 4.27
N TYR A 328 -3.72 9.74 3.20
CA TYR A 328 -3.94 9.30 1.83
C TYR A 328 -2.60 8.87 1.21
N ASP A 329 -2.44 7.59 0.97
CA ASP A 329 -1.20 6.96 0.50
C ASP A 329 -1.22 6.81 -1.03
N LEU A 330 -0.35 7.55 -1.70
CA LEU A 330 -0.10 7.46 -3.15
C LEU A 330 0.74 6.24 -3.53
N ARG A 331 1.02 5.35 -2.59
CA ARG A 331 1.83 4.14 -2.73
C ARG A 331 3.30 4.42 -3.06
N GLY A 332 3.99 3.35 -3.45
CA GLY A 332 5.41 3.30 -3.58
C GLY A 332 6.05 4.37 -4.47
N ILE A 333 7.21 4.83 -4.03
CA ILE A 333 8.17 5.56 -4.84
C ILE A 333 9.50 4.77 -4.83
N THR A 334 10.32 5.00 -5.84
CA THR A 334 11.71 4.52 -5.81
C THR A 334 12.56 5.45 -4.95
N PRO A 335 13.64 4.97 -4.32
CA PRO A 335 14.55 5.85 -3.60
C PRO A 335 15.42 6.71 -4.54
N THR A 336 15.40 6.47 -5.85
CA THR A 336 16.20 7.18 -6.84
C THR A 336 15.61 8.55 -7.16
N LEU A 337 16.43 9.57 -7.15
CA LEU A 337 16.08 10.96 -7.48
C LEU A 337 16.73 11.46 -8.79
N SER A 338 17.57 10.62 -9.41
CA SER A 338 18.24 10.99 -10.67
C SER A 338 17.24 11.32 -11.77
N ALA A 339 17.44 12.45 -12.45
CA ALA A 339 16.58 12.92 -13.55
C ALA A 339 16.55 11.95 -14.75
N ASP A 340 17.59 11.16 -14.93
CA ASP A 340 17.71 10.17 -16.00
C ASP A 340 16.95 8.87 -15.72
N ASP A 341 16.43 8.69 -14.49
CA ASP A 341 15.70 7.49 -14.10
C ASP A 341 14.22 7.59 -14.50
N SER A 342 13.73 6.61 -15.26
CA SER A 342 12.35 6.55 -15.76
C SER A 342 11.26 6.79 -14.69
N PRO A 343 11.40 6.31 -13.42
CA PRO A 343 10.44 6.58 -12.35
C PRO A 343 10.36 8.01 -11.84
N VAL A 344 11.30 8.90 -12.14
CA VAL A 344 11.33 10.28 -11.61
C VAL A 344 10.06 11.06 -11.97
N GLY A 345 9.50 10.87 -13.15
CA GLY A 345 8.23 11.50 -13.54
C GLY A 345 7.07 11.15 -12.59
N LEU A 346 7.03 9.91 -12.08
CA LEU A 346 6.02 9.49 -11.10
C LEU A 346 6.26 10.14 -9.73
N ILE A 347 7.52 10.26 -9.30
CA ILE A 347 7.87 10.94 -8.05
C ILE A 347 7.50 12.42 -8.14
N GLN A 348 7.84 13.11 -9.25
CA GLN A 348 7.48 14.51 -9.48
C GLN A 348 5.97 14.74 -9.46
N PHE A 349 5.20 13.80 -10.04
CA PHE A 349 3.74 13.84 -9.96
C PHE A 349 3.25 13.79 -8.51
N LYS A 350 3.78 12.87 -7.69
CA LYS A 350 3.41 12.72 -6.28
C LYS A 350 3.86 13.90 -5.43
N VAL A 351 5.09 14.37 -5.61
CA VAL A 351 5.65 15.54 -4.91
C VAL A 351 4.78 16.79 -5.11
N GLY A 352 4.20 16.94 -6.29
CA GLY A 352 3.30 18.06 -6.58
C GLY A 352 2.07 18.14 -5.67
N THR A 353 1.67 17.04 -5.02
CA THR A 353 0.54 16.99 -4.08
C THR A 353 0.82 17.64 -2.72
N GLY A 354 2.10 17.97 -2.41
CA GLY A 354 2.47 18.61 -1.16
C GLY A 354 2.53 17.68 0.07
N GLY A 355 2.47 16.36 -0.17
CA GLY A 355 2.64 15.36 0.88
C GLY A 355 4.10 15.16 1.29
N GLU A 356 4.41 13.97 1.75
CA GLU A 356 5.75 13.60 2.22
C GLU A 356 6.19 12.22 1.71
N ALA A 357 7.47 12.04 1.45
CA ALA A 357 8.06 10.73 1.26
C ALA A 357 8.27 10.08 2.63
N VAL A 358 7.82 8.86 2.78
CA VAL A 358 7.91 8.08 4.01
C VAL A 358 8.73 6.83 3.76
N GLU A 359 9.76 6.62 4.58
CA GLU A 359 10.49 5.37 4.64
C GLU A 359 9.93 4.51 5.76
N TYR A 360 9.54 3.28 5.42
CA TYR A 360 9.19 2.25 6.39
C TYR A 360 10.41 1.39 6.75
N ALA A 361 10.29 0.61 7.82
CA ALA A 361 11.30 -0.37 8.23
C ALA A 361 11.64 -1.39 7.12
N GLY A 362 10.80 -1.48 6.08
CA GLY A 362 10.97 -2.37 4.95
C GLY A 362 10.56 -3.81 5.24
N GLU A 363 10.86 -4.70 4.30
CA GLU A 363 10.57 -6.13 4.46
C GLU A 363 11.76 -6.88 5.06
N TRP A 364 11.46 -7.86 5.90
CA TRP A 364 12.45 -8.64 6.65
C TRP A 364 12.14 -10.12 6.57
N ASP A 365 13.18 -10.92 6.31
CA ASP A 365 13.10 -12.36 6.26
C ASP A 365 13.75 -13.02 7.47
N LEU A 366 13.06 -14.01 8.06
CA LEU A 366 13.63 -14.92 9.04
C LEU A 366 13.71 -16.34 8.45
N PRO A 367 14.92 -16.86 8.11
CA PRO A 367 15.10 -18.22 7.67
C PRO A 367 14.83 -19.22 8.80
N LEU A 368 13.78 -20.07 8.68
CA LEU A 368 13.46 -21.13 9.64
C LEU A 368 14.10 -22.49 9.26
N ASN A 369 14.29 -22.70 7.95
CA ASN A 369 15.03 -23.83 7.39
C ASN A 369 16.05 -23.28 6.38
N LYS A 370 17.28 -23.10 6.85
CA LYS A 370 18.34 -22.43 6.07
C LYS A 370 18.59 -23.06 4.68
N PRO A 371 18.73 -24.39 4.50
CA PRO A 371 18.92 -24.99 3.18
C PRO A 371 17.80 -24.67 2.19
N ILE A 372 16.53 -24.84 2.60
CA ILE A 372 15.37 -24.55 1.73
C ILE A 372 15.29 -23.06 1.42
N TYR A 373 15.52 -22.21 2.43
CA TYR A 373 15.49 -20.75 2.25
C TYR A 373 16.55 -20.29 1.25
N THR A 374 17.80 -20.78 1.38
CA THR A 374 18.89 -20.43 0.46
C THR A 374 18.58 -20.87 -0.99
N ALA A 375 18.06 -22.07 -1.16
CA ALA A 375 17.66 -22.57 -2.48
C ALA A 375 16.54 -21.72 -3.09
N PHE A 376 15.55 -21.32 -2.27
CA PHE A 376 14.45 -20.47 -2.69
C PHE A 376 14.93 -19.05 -3.04
N ASP A 377 15.83 -18.44 -2.25
CA ASP A 377 16.40 -17.11 -2.51
C ASP A 377 17.18 -17.09 -3.84
N VAL A 378 18.02 -18.11 -4.08
CA VAL A 378 18.72 -18.27 -5.37
C VAL A 378 17.73 -18.41 -6.54
N TYR A 379 16.66 -19.19 -6.36
CA TYR A 379 15.63 -19.36 -7.38
C TYR A 379 14.93 -18.04 -7.70
N MET A 380 14.59 -17.24 -6.67
CA MET A 380 13.92 -15.96 -6.85
C MET A 380 14.79 -14.92 -7.56
N LYS A 381 16.09 -14.88 -7.28
CA LYS A 381 17.05 -13.95 -7.92
C LYS A 381 17.34 -14.26 -9.38
N ARG A 382 17.01 -15.48 -9.84
CA ARG A 382 17.20 -15.90 -11.24
C ARG A 382 15.95 -15.72 -12.11
N ARG A 383 14.85 -15.26 -11.55
CA ARG A 383 13.54 -15.11 -12.20
C ARG A 383 13.21 -13.66 -12.50
#